data_6d51fb7447a6e151272c7d77a4f1d34a
#
_entry.id   6d51fb7447a6e151272c7d77a4f1d34a
#
_cell.length_a   1.000
_cell.length_b   1.000
_cell.length_c   1.000
_cell.angle_alpha   90.00
_cell.angle_beta   90.00
_cell.angle_gamma   90.00
#
_symmetry.space_group_name_H-M   'P 1'
#
loop_
_entity.id
_entity.type
_entity.pdbx_description
1 polymer ?
#
loop_
_entity_poly.entity_id
_entity_poly.type
_entity_poly.pdbx_seq_one_letter_code
_entity_poly.pdbx_strand_id
1 'polypeptide(L)'
;MAGVTLLFSEVLDKVHKAKTKDQKVKILKEYNSPALRSVLKSSFDPNIKWVLPEGDVPYTKNDAPAGTEHTTLASESRKLYHFIKGGDGETPQWKKEQMFVQLLEGLHESEAALQVNAKDKKLHQVYKGLSTNVVCEAFNWNDNFMLMQ
;
A
#
# COMPACT_ATOMS: atom_id res chain seq x y z
N MET A 1 -0.87 7.76 -24.27
CA MET A 1 -2.17 8.20 -23.79
C MET A 1 -2.00 8.97 -22.48
N ALA A 2 -2.53 10.15 -22.46
CA ALA A 2 -2.61 10.83 -21.19
C ALA A 2 -3.62 10.07 -20.35
N GLY A 3 -3.17 9.04 -19.70
CA GLY A 3 -4.04 8.20 -18.91
C GLY A 3 -4.49 8.87 -17.64
N VAL A 4 -5.68 8.54 -17.21
CA VAL A 4 -6.11 8.83 -15.87
C VAL A 4 -5.24 8.00 -14.94
N THR A 5 -4.57 8.64 -14.01
CA THR A 5 -3.78 7.92 -13.01
C THR A 5 -4.74 7.34 -11.98
N LEU A 6 -4.76 6.03 -11.87
CA LEU A 6 -5.62 5.36 -10.89
C LEU A 6 -4.99 5.42 -9.51
N LEU A 7 -5.83 5.55 -8.50
CA LEU A 7 -5.41 5.37 -7.12
C LEU A 7 -5.04 3.90 -6.89
N PHE A 8 -4.15 3.63 -5.95
CA PHE A 8 -3.77 2.24 -5.65
C PHE A 8 -4.95 1.41 -5.20
N SER A 9 -5.91 2.01 -4.49
CA SER A 9 -7.14 1.32 -4.13
C SER A 9 -7.92 0.88 -5.36
N GLU A 10 -7.93 1.68 -6.40
CA GLU A 10 -8.61 1.34 -7.65
C GLU A 10 -7.89 0.20 -8.38
N VAL A 11 -6.56 0.23 -8.38
CA VAL A 11 -5.75 -0.85 -8.98
C VAL A 11 -6.00 -2.17 -8.26
N LEU A 12 -5.94 -2.16 -6.93
CA LEU A 12 -6.15 -3.38 -6.15
C LEU A 12 -7.59 -3.89 -6.24
N ASP A 13 -8.56 -2.98 -6.41
CA ASP A 13 -9.94 -3.38 -6.64
C ASP A 13 -10.08 -4.14 -7.97
N LYS A 14 -9.35 -3.71 -9.01
CA LYS A 14 -9.32 -4.45 -10.27
C LYS A 14 -8.74 -5.85 -10.08
N VAL A 15 -7.70 -5.98 -9.27
CA VAL A 15 -7.11 -7.30 -8.94
C VAL A 15 -8.14 -8.15 -8.20
N HIS A 16 -8.85 -7.55 -7.25
CA HIS A 16 -9.89 -8.24 -6.48
C HIS A 16 -11.00 -8.79 -7.39
N LYS A 17 -11.38 -8.03 -8.41
CA LYS A 17 -12.46 -8.41 -9.32
C LYS A 17 -12.02 -9.35 -10.45
N ALA A 18 -10.72 -9.49 -10.68
CA ALA A 18 -10.22 -10.40 -11.72
C ALA A 18 -10.51 -11.84 -11.34
N LYS A 19 -10.82 -12.66 -12.34
CA LYS A 19 -11.28 -14.03 -12.11
C LYS A 19 -10.17 -15.06 -12.00
N THR A 20 -9.03 -14.82 -12.67
CA THR A 20 -7.94 -15.78 -12.69
C THR A 20 -6.66 -15.15 -12.15
N LYS A 21 -5.74 -16.03 -11.70
CA LYS A 21 -4.43 -15.59 -11.23
C LYS A 21 -3.68 -14.82 -12.31
N ASP A 22 -3.72 -15.32 -13.54
CA ASP A 22 -3.02 -14.66 -14.66
C ASP A 22 -3.53 -13.25 -14.90
N GLN A 23 -4.84 -13.04 -14.79
CA GLN A 23 -5.42 -11.71 -14.93
C GLN A 23 -4.99 -10.78 -13.79
N LYS A 24 -4.93 -11.29 -12.56
CA LYS A 24 -4.49 -10.52 -11.40
C LYS A 24 -3.03 -10.09 -11.56
N VAL A 25 -2.17 -11.02 -11.96
CA VAL A 25 -0.75 -10.73 -12.20
C VAL A 25 -0.60 -9.70 -13.30
N LYS A 26 -1.35 -9.84 -14.39
CA LYS A 26 -1.31 -8.91 -15.51
C LYS A 26 -1.67 -7.48 -15.08
N ILE A 27 -2.69 -7.33 -14.25
CA ILE A 27 -3.11 -6.01 -13.75
C ILE A 27 -1.97 -5.37 -12.94
N LEU A 28 -1.37 -6.12 -12.03
CA LEU A 28 -0.27 -5.60 -11.23
C LEU A 28 0.93 -5.20 -12.09
N LYS A 29 1.24 -5.98 -13.12
CA LYS A 29 2.33 -5.66 -14.06
C LYS A 29 2.01 -4.38 -14.85
N GLU A 30 0.76 -4.21 -15.25
CA GLU A 30 0.33 -3.04 -16.02
C GLU A 30 0.52 -1.76 -15.22
N TYR A 31 0.20 -1.79 -13.92
CA TYR A 31 0.28 -0.62 -13.05
C TYR A 31 1.54 -0.62 -12.18
N ASN A 32 2.53 -1.42 -12.55
CA ASN A 32 3.77 -1.54 -11.80
C ASN A 32 4.47 -0.19 -11.65
N SER A 33 4.84 0.16 -10.43
CA SER A 33 5.61 1.35 -10.13
C SER A 33 6.40 1.12 -8.85
N PRO A 34 7.49 1.87 -8.61
CA PRO A 34 8.22 1.74 -7.35
C PRO A 34 7.33 2.00 -6.14
N ALA A 35 6.39 2.95 -6.25
CA ALA A 35 5.47 3.28 -5.17
C ALA A 35 4.54 2.11 -4.85
N LEU A 36 3.93 1.51 -5.87
CA LEU A 36 3.04 0.36 -5.66
C LEU A 36 3.80 -0.83 -5.06
N ARG A 37 5.00 -1.09 -5.57
CA ARG A 37 5.84 -2.17 -5.02
C ARG A 37 6.17 -1.94 -3.54
N SER A 38 6.47 -0.69 -3.17
CA SER A 38 6.78 -0.35 -1.78
C SER A 38 5.60 -0.62 -0.86
N VAL A 39 4.41 -0.20 -1.26
CA VAL A 39 3.19 -0.41 -0.46
C VAL A 39 2.91 -1.90 -0.29
N LEU A 40 2.95 -2.67 -1.38
CA LEU A 40 2.67 -4.09 -1.32
C LEU A 40 3.73 -4.87 -0.55
N LYS A 41 5.00 -4.53 -0.76
CA LYS A 41 6.08 -5.18 -0.01
C LYS A 41 5.94 -4.94 1.48
N SER A 42 5.62 -3.71 1.88
CA SER A 42 5.45 -3.38 3.30
C SER A 42 4.34 -4.18 3.97
N SER A 43 3.37 -4.64 3.20
CA SER A 43 2.27 -5.44 3.73
C SER A 43 2.58 -6.95 3.70
N PHE A 44 3.17 -7.45 2.62
CA PHE A 44 3.33 -8.89 2.41
C PHE A 44 4.65 -9.47 2.91
N ASP A 45 5.73 -8.68 2.95
CA ASP A 45 7.03 -9.17 3.39
C ASP A 45 7.05 -9.38 4.92
N PRO A 46 7.22 -10.61 5.39
CA PRO A 46 7.20 -10.87 6.83
C PRO A 46 8.42 -10.30 7.57
N ASN A 47 9.45 -9.92 6.84
CA ASN A 47 10.64 -9.30 7.44
C ASN A 47 10.46 -7.81 7.68
N ILE A 48 9.44 -7.20 7.09
CA ILE A 48 9.14 -5.79 7.32
C ILE A 48 8.17 -5.70 8.50
N LYS A 49 8.59 -4.98 9.54
CA LYS A 49 7.80 -4.79 10.76
C LYS A 49 7.41 -3.33 10.88
N TRP A 50 6.15 -3.09 11.15
CA TRP A 50 5.65 -1.74 11.38
C TRP A 50 5.84 -1.35 12.84
N VAL A 51 6.20 -0.09 13.08
CA VAL A 51 6.37 0.42 14.46
C VAL A 51 5.08 1.01 15.02
N LEU A 52 4.02 1.01 14.21
CA LEU A 52 2.71 1.53 14.62
C LEU A 52 1.86 0.41 15.22
N PRO A 53 0.98 0.74 16.19
CA PRO A 53 0.08 -0.27 16.76
C PRO A 53 -0.83 -0.89 15.71
N GLU A 54 -1.17 -2.17 15.89
CA GLU A 54 -2.14 -2.82 15.05
C GLU A 54 -3.54 -2.29 15.38
N GLY A 55 -4.40 -2.31 14.39
CA GLY A 55 -5.80 -1.91 14.56
C GLY A 55 -6.12 -0.56 13.95
N ASP A 56 -7.34 -0.11 14.22
CA ASP A 56 -7.85 1.13 13.66
C ASP A 56 -7.06 2.34 14.11
N VAL A 57 -6.95 3.32 13.21
CA VAL A 57 -6.24 4.57 13.47
C VAL A 57 -7.29 5.69 13.54
N PRO A 58 -7.27 6.51 14.59
CA PRO A 58 -8.22 7.62 14.69
C PRO A 58 -7.79 8.78 13.77
N TYR A 59 -8.46 8.90 12.64
CA TYR A 59 -8.21 9.99 11.71
C TYR A 59 -9.53 10.48 11.11
N THR A 60 -9.52 11.74 10.65
CA THR A 60 -10.69 12.32 9.98
C THR A 60 -10.64 11.92 8.50
N LYS A 61 -11.69 11.24 8.04
CA LYS A 61 -11.75 10.81 6.65
C LYS A 61 -11.81 12.01 5.71
N ASN A 62 -11.06 11.92 4.62
CA ASN A 62 -11.10 12.91 3.56
C ASN A 62 -12.27 12.56 2.65
N ASP A 63 -13.27 13.45 2.59
CA ASP A 63 -14.49 13.23 1.80
C ASP A 63 -14.43 13.83 0.41
N ALA A 64 -13.25 14.33 0.01
CA ALA A 64 -13.07 14.86 -1.34
C ALA A 64 -13.25 13.74 -2.38
N PRO A 65 -13.85 14.05 -3.53
CA PRO A 65 -13.94 13.06 -4.62
C PRO A 65 -12.55 12.59 -5.08
N ALA A 66 -12.48 11.39 -5.61
CA ALA A 66 -11.23 10.86 -6.13
C ALA A 66 -10.63 11.81 -7.16
N GLY A 67 -9.34 12.09 -7.01
CA GLY A 67 -8.61 13.03 -7.86
C GLY A 67 -8.53 14.44 -7.30
N THR A 68 -9.28 14.75 -6.24
CA THR A 68 -9.27 16.08 -5.61
C THR A 68 -8.74 16.05 -4.18
N GLU A 69 -8.30 14.89 -3.71
CA GLU A 69 -7.65 14.74 -2.41
C GLU A 69 -6.30 15.47 -2.38
N HIS A 70 -5.81 15.78 -1.19
CA HIS A 70 -4.56 16.54 -1.02
C HIS A 70 -3.34 15.80 -1.52
N THR A 71 -3.34 14.46 -1.43
CA THR A 71 -2.20 13.66 -1.86
C THR A 71 -2.63 12.25 -2.23
N THR A 72 -1.69 11.42 -2.69
CA THR A 72 -1.95 10.03 -3.07
C THR A 72 -0.89 9.14 -2.44
N LEU A 73 -1.18 7.84 -2.31
CA LEU A 73 -0.18 6.87 -1.87
C LEU A 73 1.00 6.81 -2.83
N ALA A 74 0.76 7.01 -4.12
CA ALA A 74 1.84 7.05 -5.10
C ALA A 74 2.87 8.13 -4.76
N SER A 75 2.42 9.28 -4.27
CA SER A 75 3.30 10.37 -3.87
C SER A 75 3.91 10.16 -2.50
N GLU A 76 3.15 9.55 -1.58
CA GLU A 76 3.55 9.46 -0.18
C GLU A 76 4.30 8.19 0.18
N SER A 77 4.40 7.23 -0.74
CA SER A 77 5.02 5.93 -0.47
C SER A 77 6.46 6.05 0.01
N ARG A 78 7.20 7.06 -0.46
CA ARG A 78 8.59 7.28 -0.05
C ARG A 78 8.73 7.67 1.42
N LYS A 79 7.63 8.05 2.07
CA LYS A 79 7.64 8.41 3.50
C LYS A 79 7.36 7.22 4.40
N LEU A 80 7.03 6.07 3.84
CA LEU A 80 6.64 4.89 4.64
C LEU A 80 7.78 4.38 5.52
N TYR A 81 9.04 4.65 5.17
CA TYR A 81 10.18 4.21 5.98
C TYR A 81 10.13 4.75 7.41
N HIS A 82 9.45 5.89 7.64
CA HIS A 82 9.31 6.43 8.99
C HIS A 82 8.53 5.48 9.91
N PHE A 83 7.70 4.64 9.33
CA PHE A 83 6.79 3.77 10.06
C PHE A 83 7.25 2.31 10.12
N ILE A 84 8.40 2.02 9.54
CA ILE A 84 8.95 0.67 9.45
C ILE A 84 10.12 0.56 10.45
N LYS A 85 10.15 -0.55 11.19
CA LYS A 85 11.22 -0.81 12.14
C LYS A 85 12.57 -0.83 11.41
N GLY A 86 13.51 -0.03 11.91
CA GLY A 86 14.83 0.10 11.30
C GLY A 86 14.92 1.14 10.20
N GLY A 87 13.80 1.74 9.78
CA GLY A 87 13.81 2.74 8.71
C GLY A 87 14.13 4.13 9.20
N ASP A 88 13.57 4.53 10.33
CA ASP A 88 13.80 5.85 10.93
C ASP A 88 14.03 5.68 12.42
N GLY A 89 15.27 5.86 12.83
CA GLY A 89 15.66 5.72 14.24
C GLY A 89 15.67 7.03 15.02
N GLU A 90 15.39 8.16 14.38
CA GLU A 90 15.53 9.47 15.01
C GLU A 90 14.21 10.09 15.46
N THR A 91 13.13 9.88 14.69
CA THR A 91 11.83 10.46 15.02
C THR A 91 11.20 9.71 16.18
N PRO A 92 10.74 10.44 17.23
CA PRO A 92 10.09 9.79 18.37
C PRO A 92 8.78 9.11 17.96
N GLN A 93 8.39 8.09 18.72
CA GLN A 93 7.22 7.27 18.42
C GLN A 93 5.94 8.10 18.32
N TRP A 94 5.71 9.03 19.25
CA TRP A 94 4.50 9.86 19.24
C TRP A 94 4.38 10.66 17.95
N LYS A 95 5.52 11.13 17.43
CA LYS A 95 5.53 11.92 16.20
C LYS A 95 5.28 11.05 14.98
N LYS A 96 5.82 9.82 14.98
CA LYS A 96 5.52 8.87 13.90
C LYS A 96 4.03 8.58 13.83
N GLU A 97 3.39 8.37 14.96
CA GLU A 97 1.95 8.13 15.01
C GLU A 97 1.17 9.34 14.48
N GLN A 98 1.57 10.54 14.87
CA GLN A 98 0.96 11.76 14.38
C GLN A 98 1.15 11.92 12.87
N MET A 99 2.36 11.64 12.37
CA MET A 99 2.65 11.72 10.94
C MET A 99 1.79 10.72 10.15
N PHE A 100 1.56 9.55 10.69
CA PHE A 100 0.73 8.54 10.03
C PHE A 100 -0.73 9.01 9.93
N VAL A 101 -1.26 9.58 11.01
CA VAL A 101 -2.61 10.16 10.99
C VAL A 101 -2.71 11.25 9.93
N GLN A 102 -1.73 12.15 9.87
CA GLN A 102 -1.71 13.22 8.88
C GLN A 102 -1.65 12.66 7.45
N LEU A 103 -0.87 11.61 7.24
CA LEU A 103 -0.81 10.94 5.94
C LEU A 103 -2.19 10.44 5.53
N LEU A 104 -2.89 9.75 6.43
CA LEU A 104 -4.21 9.20 6.14
C LEU A 104 -5.22 10.30 5.83
N GLU A 105 -5.16 11.42 6.55
CA GLU A 105 -6.10 12.51 6.37
C GLU A 105 -5.93 13.23 5.03
N GLY A 106 -4.75 13.14 4.43
CA GLY A 106 -4.50 13.71 3.11
C GLY A 106 -4.92 12.81 1.96
N LEU A 107 -5.16 11.54 2.22
CA LEU A 107 -5.48 10.54 1.18
C LEU A 107 -7.00 10.45 0.96
N HIS A 108 -7.39 9.99 -0.24
CA HIS A 108 -8.77 9.56 -0.44
C HIS A 108 -9.09 8.45 0.56
N GLU A 109 -10.33 8.40 1.06
CA GLU A 109 -10.66 7.45 2.13
C GLU A 109 -10.36 6.00 1.75
N SER A 110 -10.48 5.64 0.47
CA SER A 110 -10.17 4.28 0.01
C SER A 110 -8.68 3.97 0.11
N GLU A 111 -7.82 4.95 -0.17
CA GLU A 111 -6.37 4.76 -0.01
C GLU A 111 -5.96 4.78 1.46
N ALA A 112 -6.63 5.59 2.27
CA ALA A 112 -6.37 5.60 3.70
C ALA A 112 -6.71 4.25 4.31
N ALA A 113 -7.85 3.68 3.96
CA ALA A 113 -8.25 2.35 4.42
C ALA A 113 -7.25 1.28 3.94
N LEU A 114 -6.81 1.38 2.68
CA LEU A 114 -5.79 0.48 2.13
C LEU A 114 -4.52 0.53 2.97
N GLN A 115 -4.05 1.74 3.30
CA GLN A 115 -2.81 1.90 4.05
C GLN A 115 -2.92 1.36 5.48
N VAL A 116 -4.07 1.54 6.13
CA VAL A 116 -4.29 0.97 7.45
C VAL A 116 -4.23 -0.57 7.39
N ASN A 117 -4.85 -1.16 6.37
CA ASN A 117 -4.81 -2.61 6.18
C ASN A 117 -3.42 -3.10 5.80
N ALA A 118 -2.65 -2.31 5.05
CA ALA A 118 -1.26 -2.64 4.74
C ALA A 118 -0.42 -2.66 6.02
N LYS A 119 -0.61 -1.67 6.89
CA LYS A 119 0.06 -1.60 8.18
C LYS A 119 -0.24 -2.84 9.03
N ASP A 120 -1.49 -3.30 9.01
CA ASP A 120 -1.92 -4.47 9.79
C ASP A 120 -1.67 -5.79 9.03
N LYS A 121 -1.09 -5.73 7.83
CA LYS A 121 -0.78 -6.89 6.97
C LYS A 121 -2.04 -7.69 6.62
N LYS A 122 -3.12 -6.98 6.32
CA LYS A 122 -4.43 -7.57 6.03
C LYS A 122 -4.95 -7.29 4.62
N LEU A 123 -4.09 -6.84 3.71
CA LEU A 123 -4.52 -6.55 2.33
C LEU A 123 -5.15 -7.75 1.65
N HIS A 124 -4.64 -8.95 1.92
CA HIS A 124 -5.18 -10.18 1.35
C HIS A 124 -6.62 -10.49 1.82
N GLN A 125 -7.04 -9.90 2.93
CA GLN A 125 -8.40 -10.06 3.44
C GLN A 125 -9.36 -9.06 2.82
N VAL A 126 -8.87 -7.87 2.51
CA VAL A 126 -9.68 -6.79 1.91
C VAL A 126 -9.80 -6.98 0.40
N TYR A 127 -8.70 -7.31 -0.24
CA TYR A 127 -8.66 -7.57 -1.68
C TYR A 127 -8.44 -9.06 -1.90
N LYS A 128 -9.53 -9.80 -1.98
CA LYS A 128 -9.48 -11.25 -2.15
C LYS A 128 -8.79 -11.58 -3.47
N GLY A 129 -7.92 -12.56 -3.43
CA GLY A 129 -7.12 -12.90 -4.59
C GLY A 129 -5.79 -12.15 -4.68
N LEU A 130 -5.59 -11.12 -3.87
CA LEU A 130 -4.30 -10.47 -3.72
C LEU A 130 -3.50 -11.28 -2.70
N SER A 131 -2.62 -12.14 -3.18
CA SER A 131 -1.85 -13.04 -2.32
C SER A 131 -0.36 -12.82 -2.51
N THR A 132 0.44 -13.40 -1.61
CA THR A 132 1.89 -13.36 -1.72
C THR A 132 2.36 -13.89 -3.09
N ASN A 133 1.76 -15.01 -3.54
CA ASN A 133 2.14 -15.61 -4.82
C ASN A 133 1.86 -14.68 -5.99
N VAL A 134 0.70 -14.03 -5.99
CA VAL A 134 0.33 -13.09 -7.05
C VAL A 134 1.29 -11.90 -7.07
N VAL A 135 1.57 -11.33 -5.90
CA VAL A 135 2.46 -10.17 -5.78
C VAL A 135 3.88 -10.53 -6.23
N CYS A 136 4.41 -11.63 -5.75
CA CYS A 136 5.78 -12.05 -6.09
C CYS A 136 5.91 -12.36 -7.58
N GLU A 137 4.93 -13.03 -8.16
CA GLU A 137 4.97 -13.33 -9.59
C GLU A 137 4.87 -12.04 -10.43
N ALA A 138 4.00 -11.12 -10.03
CA ALA A 138 3.81 -9.88 -10.77
C ALA A 138 5.08 -9.03 -10.82
N PHE A 139 5.84 -9.01 -9.74
CA PHE A 139 7.03 -8.16 -9.64
C PHE A 139 8.34 -8.94 -9.76
N ASN A 140 8.25 -10.21 -10.10
CA ASN A 140 9.42 -11.09 -10.29
C ASN A 140 10.26 -11.17 -9.02
N TRP A 141 9.62 -11.35 -7.89
CA TRP A 141 10.27 -11.50 -6.59
C TRP A 141 10.35 -12.97 -6.19
N ASN A 142 11.44 -13.32 -5.49
CA ASN A 142 11.56 -14.64 -4.89
C ASN A 142 10.83 -14.68 -3.53
N ASP A 143 10.96 -15.79 -2.80
CA ASP A 143 10.29 -15.98 -1.50
C ASP A 143 10.76 -14.97 -0.45
N ASN A 144 11.89 -14.32 -0.65
CA ASN A 144 12.40 -13.29 0.24
C ASN A 144 12.05 -11.88 -0.23
N PHE A 145 11.15 -11.75 -1.20
CA PHE A 145 10.71 -10.47 -1.77
C PHE A 145 11.86 -9.69 -2.38
N MET A 146 12.81 -10.41 -2.98
CA MET A 146 13.94 -9.85 -3.70
C MET A 146 13.76 -10.09 -5.19
N LEU A 147 14.14 -9.12 -6.00
CA LEU A 147 14.04 -9.24 -7.45
C LEU A 147 14.88 -10.41 -7.94
N MET A 148 14.26 -11.32 -8.67
CA MET A 148 14.96 -12.43 -9.31
C MET A 148 15.63 -11.92 -10.59
N GLN A 149 16.80 -12.45 -10.86
CA GLN A 149 17.56 -12.07 -12.06
C GLN A 149 17.49 -13.16 -13.11
#